data_b2ebf955944e08bda29b885a30d95e20
#
_entry.id   b2ebf955944e08bda29b885a30d95e20
#
_cell.length_a   1.000
_cell.length_b   1.000
_cell.length_c   1.000
_cell.angle_alpha   90.00
_cell.angle_beta   90.00
_cell.angle_gamma   90.00
#
_symmetry.space_group_name_H-M   'P 1'
#
loop_
_entity.id
_entity.type
_entity.pdbx_description
1 polymer ?
#
loop_
_entity_poly.entity_id
_entity_poly.type
_entity_poly.pdbx_seq_one_letter_code
_entity_poly.pdbx_strand_id
1 'polypeptide(L)'
;MKSYSGRLGALTTMSLALGLGLAAHPAAAQKTLTIVPHADLRVLDPLQAAATITTMHATNIYDQLFAWDVDLQPMPQMVSNSALSSDRLTYTMTLRPGLKWHDGTAVTTKDIIASINRWMKRDPIGRKMGESVASVDAVDANTFTIKMKQPYAWVEYSLGNHAGNFPAMMREKEAMVDPFTAVPNDAQIGSGPFKFVASEWKPGSEVVYVKNADYVPRSEPPNAMAGGKQAKVDRLVFKVIPDANTAANALLKSEVDMIDMPAGDILPLLEANKDIVVQKVHPVGGFGFFRPNALHPPFNNPKARQALALIASQEDFLAAGFGDKKWWNECYSYYVCKSAYGTEVGSEPYRKVNREKAKQLLAEAGYKGEKIYVIGTKEIAHIGVITEVLVDGLRKTGVNVELEMMDWGTMVTRFGGNKNKPGENGGWHLWSASGSWSTWHHPLTNLGTNMSTDSSWAGWAADEEVEKLRNGFINASTKEERMATLDKLHRRLWEVVPYVMTGQYDQPYAWRKNVSGVLPTSKLVLFNIAKD
;
A
#
# COMPACT_ATOMS: atom_id res chain seq x y z
N MET A 1 6.35 -69.65 79.93
CA MET A 1 5.22 -70.59 79.82
C MET A 1 4.43 -70.29 78.54
N LYS A 2 4.26 -71.29 77.65
CA LYS A 2 3.31 -71.45 76.57
C LYS A 2 3.18 -70.33 75.53
N SER A 3 3.81 -70.34 74.36
CA SER A 3 3.45 -71.04 73.08
C SER A 3 1.97 -70.95 72.72
N TYR A 4 1.71 -70.26 71.56
CA TYR A 4 0.79 -70.74 70.54
C TYR A 4 1.10 -70.10 69.17
N SER A 5 1.29 -70.95 68.22
CA SER A 5 1.49 -70.71 66.81
C SER A 5 0.17 -70.47 66.12
N GLY A 6 0.14 -69.59 65.16
CA GLY A 6 -0.95 -69.46 64.19
C GLY A 6 -0.43 -69.04 62.85
N ARG A 7 -0.46 -70.00 61.93
CA ARG A 7 -0.23 -69.81 60.45
C ARG A 7 -1.43 -69.08 59.87
N LEU A 8 -1.19 -67.98 59.10
CA LEU A 8 -2.17 -67.51 58.10
C LEU A 8 -1.49 -67.33 56.79
N GLY A 9 -2.15 -67.84 55.77
CA GLY A 9 -1.66 -67.98 54.44
C GLY A 9 -1.56 -66.67 53.65
N ALA A 10 -0.63 -66.68 52.70
CA ALA A 10 -0.42 -65.58 51.74
C ALA A 10 -1.49 -65.69 50.62
N LEU A 11 -2.34 -64.65 50.50
CA LEU A 11 -3.11 -64.37 49.30
C LEU A 11 -2.36 -63.37 48.44
N THR A 12 -1.78 -63.85 47.35
CA THR A 12 -1.13 -63.04 46.33
C THR A 12 -2.23 -62.42 45.44
N THR A 13 -2.52 -61.14 45.64
CA THR A 13 -3.34 -60.36 44.69
C THR A 13 -2.44 -59.81 43.60
N MET A 14 -2.57 -60.37 42.41
CA MET A 14 -1.92 -59.96 41.16
C MET A 14 -2.67 -58.75 40.61
N SER A 15 -2.21 -57.52 40.88
CA SER A 15 -2.75 -56.26 40.31
C SER A 15 -2.27 -56.12 38.87
N LEU A 16 -3.16 -56.35 37.92
CA LEU A 16 -2.94 -56.08 36.48
C LEU A 16 -2.99 -54.56 36.27
N ALA A 17 -1.83 -53.91 36.23
CA ALA A 17 -1.70 -52.50 35.84
C ALA A 17 -1.90 -52.39 34.31
N LEU A 18 -3.12 -52.02 33.88
CA LEU A 18 -3.35 -51.55 32.51
C LEU A 18 -2.62 -50.20 32.33
N GLY A 19 -1.43 -50.22 31.75
CA GLY A 19 -0.73 -49.04 31.27
C GLY A 19 -1.45 -48.47 30.05
N LEU A 20 -2.31 -47.43 30.24
CA LEU A 20 -2.73 -46.56 29.14
C LEU A 20 -1.52 -45.76 28.70
N GLY A 21 -0.83 -46.23 27.65
CA GLY A 21 0.14 -45.48 26.90
C GLY A 21 -0.55 -44.30 26.24
N LEU A 22 -0.54 -43.13 26.89
CA LEU A 22 -0.79 -41.87 26.21
C LEU A 22 0.31 -41.72 25.16
N ALA A 23 0.00 -42.07 23.91
CA ALA A 23 0.83 -41.72 22.77
C ALA A 23 0.89 -40.19 22.72
N ALA A 24 1.93 -39.61 23.29
CA ALA A 24 2.27 -38.22 23.08
C ALA A 24 2.54 -38.05 21.57
N HIS A 25 1.54 -37.58 20.85
CA HIS A 25 1.77 -37.11 19.48
C HIS A 25 2.80 -35.99 19.60
N PRO A 26 3.94 -36.03 18.89
CA PRO A 26 4.85 -34.92 18.88
C PRO A 26 4.04 -33.71 18.39
N ALA A 27 3.92 -32.69 19.25
CA ALA A 27 3.34 -31.42 18.84
C ALA A 27 4.15 -30.97 17.61
N ALA A 28 3.51 -30.92 16.45
CA ALA A 28 4.16 -30.44 15.24
C ALA A 28 4.74 -29.05 15.55
N ALA A 29 6.03 -28.87 15.30
CA ALA A 29 6.70 -27.61 15.57
C ALA A 29 5.95 -26.47 14.86
N GLN A 30 5.57 -25.44 15.59
CA GLN A 30 4.81 -24.30 15.07
C GLN A 30 5.59 -23.64 13.94
N LYS A 31 5.02 -23.63 12.74
CA LYS A 31 5.63 -23.00 11.57
C LYS A 31 5.55 -21.48 11.69
N THR A 32 6.69 -20.85 11.94
CA THR A 32 6.82 -19.39 12.04
C THR A 32 7.53 -18.82 10.83
N LEU A 33 6.92 -17.84 10.16
CA LEU A 33 7.55 -17.02 9.12
C LEU A 33 7.95 -15.68 9.73
N THR A 34 9.25 -15.38 9.72
CA THR A 34 9.82 -14.13 10.23
C THR A 34 10.28 -13.24 9.09
N ILE A 35 9.76 -12.02 9.03
CA ILE A 35 10.01 -11.07 7.94
C ILE A 35 10.60 -9.80 8.52
N VAL A 36 11.62 -9.25 7.84
CA VAL A 36 12.05 -7.86 8.05
C VAL A 36 11.21 -6.96 7.14
N PRO A 37 10.27 -6.17 7.69
CA PRO A 37 9.45 -5.27 6.90
C PRO A 37 10.27 -4.04 6.47
N HIS A 38 9.85 -3.38 5.38
CA HIS A 38 10.48 -2.14 4.89
C HIS A 38 10.34 -0.95 5.84
N ALA A 39 9.40 -0.99 6.78
CA ALA A 39 9.15 0.06 7.77
C ALA A 39 8.52 -0.52 9.04
N ASP A 40 8.64 0.21 10.16
CA ASP A 40 7.96 -0.10 11.41
C ASP A 40 6.44 0.16 11.30
N LEU A 41 5.63 -0.76 11.83
CA LEU A 41 4.17 -0.62 11.89
C LEU A 41 3.76 0.21 13.10
N ARG A 42 3.40 1.47 12.89
CA ARG A 42 2.96 2.39 13.96
C ARG A 42 1.47 2.70 13.93
N VAL A 43 0.85 2.61 12.77
CA VAL A 43 -0.58 2.89 12.57
C VAL A 43 -1.29 1.61 12.19
N LEU A 44 -2.15 1.10 13.08
CA LEU A 44 -2.88 -0.16 12.89
C LEU A 44 -4.19 0.03 12.12
N ASP A 45 -4.90 1.13 12.35
CA ASP A 45 -6.15 1.42 11.65
C ASP A 45 -5.86 1.81 10.18
N PRO A 46 -6.23 0.97 9.20
CA PRO A 46 -5.91 1.21 7.80
C PRO A 46 -6.63 2.42 7.19
N LEU A 47 -7.66 2.95 7.88
CA LEU A 47 -8.31 4.17 7.46
C LEU A 47 -7.51 5.43 7.84
N GLN A 48 -6.58 5.33 8.78
CA GLN A 48 -5.79 6.48 9.23
C GLN A 48 -4.49 6.68 8.44
N ALA A 49 -3.99 5.65 7.75
CA ALA A 49 -2.77 5.74 6.95
C ALA A 49 -2.84 4.90 5.67
N ALA A 50 -2.47 5.49 4.54
CA ALA A 50 -2.29 4.80 3.26
C ALA A 50 -0.86 4.20 3.11
N ALA A 51 -0.09 4.09 4.19
CA ALA A 51 1.26 3.55 4.17
C ALA A 51 1.26 2.06 3.81
N THR A 52 2.25 1.64 3.03
CA THR A 52 2.37 0.24 2.57
C THR A 52 2.41 -0.74 3.74
N ILE A 53 3.13 -0.43 4.81
CA ILE A 53 3.21 -1.29 6.00
C ILE A 53 1.84 -1.44 6.70
N THR A 54 1.04 -0.37 6.77
CA THR A 54 -0.33 -0.43 7.30
C THR A 54 -1.25 -1.25 6.40
N THR A 55 -1.07 -1.17 5.07
CA THR A 55 -1.80 -2.05 4.12
C THR A 55 -1.39 -3.52 4.30
N MET A 56 -0.09 -3.82 4.48
CA MET A 56 0.38 -5.19 4.77
C MET A 56 -0.24 -5.74 6.05
N HIS A 57 -0.32 -4.93 7.11
CA HIS A 57 -1.05 -5.30 8.33
C HIS A 57 -2.53 -5.57 8.02
N ALA A 58 -3.19 -4.64 7.34
CA ALA A 58 -4.61 -4.74 7.03
C ALA A 58 -4.97 -5.99 6.22
N THR A 59 -4.17 -6.34 5.20
CA THR A 59 -4.41 -7.52 4.36
C THR A 59 -4.28 -8.85 5.09
N ASN A 60 -3.57 -8.89 6.22
CA ASN A 60 -3.47 -10.07 7.06
C ASN A 60 -4.71 -10.27 7.92
N ILE A 61 -5.29 -9.19 8.46
CA ILE A 61 -6.33 -9.27 9.50
C ILE A 61 -7.72 -8.88 9.02
N TYR A 62 -7.85 -8.10 7.94
CA TYR A 62 -9.15 -7.68 7.41
C TYR A 62 -9.41 -8.29 6.03
N ASP A 63 -10.67 -8.52 5.74
CA ASP A 63 -11.14 -8.77 4.38
C ASP A 63 -11.83 -7.51 3.80
N GLN A 64 -12.01 -7.52 2.48
CA GLN A 64 -12.69 -6.51 1.67
C GLN A 64 -13.86 -7.15 0.94
N LEU A 65 -14.80 -6.36 0.45
CA LEU A 65 -15.91 -6.86 -0.38
C LEU A 65 -15.40 -7.39 -1.73
N PHE A 66 -14.49 -6.65 -2.34
CA PHE A 66 -13.74 -7.01 -3.54
C PHE A 66 -12.26 -6.94 -3.24
N ALA A 67 -11.43 -7.52 -4.08
CA ALA A 67 -9.99 -7.38 -4.03
C ALA A 67 -9.45 -7.32 -5.46
N TRP A 68 -8.38 -6.55 -5.70
CA TRP A 68 -7.80 -6.48 -7.03
C TRP A 68 -6.91 -7.69 -7.31
N ASP A 69 -7.05 -8.24 -8.50
CA ASP A 69 -6.17 -9.27 -9.02
C ASP A 69 -4.82 -8.69 -9.51
N VAL A 70 -4.00 -9.51 -10.18
CA VAL A 70 -2.68 -9.10 -10.67
C VAL A 70 -2.77 -8.01 -11.74
N ASP A 71 -3.88 -7.94 -12.46
CA ASP A 71 -4.16 -6.92 -13.49
C ASP A 71 -4.93 -5.71 -12.93
N LEU A 72 -5.04 -5.62 -11.59
CA LEU A 72 -5.81 -4.61 -10.85
C LEU A 72 -7.29 -4.55 -11.25
N GLN A 73 -7.87 -5.68 -11.64
CA GLN A 73 -9.30 -5.80 -11.85
C GLN A 73 -9.99 -6.22 -10.54
N PRO A 74 -11.17 -5.65 -10.24
CA PRO A 74 -11.90 -6.00 -9.04
C PRO A 74 -12.48 -7.42 -9.15
N MET A 75 -12.11 -8.28 -8.22
CA MET A 75 -12.63 -9.63 -8.08
C MET A 75 -13.42 -9.74 -6.77
N PRO A 76 -14.57 -10.46 -6.74
CA PRO A 76 -15.31 -10.67 -5.51
C PRO A 76 -14.44 -11.32 -4.43
N GLN A 77 -14.51 -10.83 -3.17
CA GLN A 77 -13.79 -11.42 -2.04
C GLN A 77 -14.76 -11.84 -0.92
N MET A 78 -15.38 -10.93 -0.18
CA MET A 78 -16.46 -11.26 0.76
C MET A 78 -17.81 -11.42 0.07
N VAL A 79 -17.97 -10.84 -1.12
CA VAL A 79 -19.18 -10.93 -1.95
C VAL A 79 -19.22 -12.25 -2.71
N SER A 80 -20.35 -12.94 -2.69
CA SER A 80 -20.62 -14.13 -3.53
C SER A 80 -21.25 -13.72 -4.86
N ASN A 81 -22.10 -12.70 -4.87
CA ASN A 81 -22.79 -12.20 -6.05
C ASN A 81 -22.92 -10.67 -6.01
N SER A 82 -22.71 -10.04 -7.15
CA SER A 82 -22.93 -8.62 -7.37
C SER A 82 -23.74 -8.43 -8.65
N ALA A 83 -24.85 -7.74 -8.58
CA ALA A 83 -25.73 -7.49 -9.72
C ALA A 83 -26.02 -5.98 -9.82
N LEU A 84 -25.86 -5.44 -11.04
CA LEU A 84 -26.19 -4.05 -11.36
C LEU A 84 -27.55 -4.00 -12.08
N SER A 85 -28.46 -3.16 -11.62
CA SER A 85 -29.76 -2.93 -12.26
C SER A 85 -29.61 -2.38 -13.70
N SER A 86 -30.64 -2.58 -14.52
CA SER A 86 -30.62 -2.15 -15.94
C SER A 86 -30.48 -0.63 -16.13
N ASP A 87 -30.96 0.16 -15.20
CA ASP A 87 -30.78 1.62 -15.14
C ASP A 87 -29.40 2.05 -14.62
N ARG A 88 -28.56 1.06 -14.18
CA ARG A 88 -27.23 1.26 -13.63
C ARG A 88 -27.20 2.10 -12.35
N LEU A 89 -28.29 2.14 -11.59
CA LEU A 89 -28.41 2.94 -10.38
C LEU A 89 -28.45 2.11 -9.09
N THR A 90 -28.53 0.78 -9.17
CA THR A 90 -28.56 -0.06 -7.97
C THR A 90 -27.63 -1.26 -8.10
N TYR A 91 -26.65 -1.33 -7.24
CA TYR A 91 -25.84 -2.53 -7.02
C TYR A 91 -26.48 -3.35 -5.90
N THR A 92 -26.83 -4.61 -6.18
CA THR A 92 -27.28 -5.58 -5.17
C THR A 92 -26.17 -6.59 -4.94
N MET A 93 -25.67 -6.66 -3.70
CA MET A 93 -24.54 -7.50 -3.33
C MET A 93 -24.93 -8.48 -2.23
N THR A 94 -24.54 -9.75 -2.39
CA THR A 94 -24.78 -10.81 -1.40
C THR A 94 -23.45 -11.30 -0.86
N LEU A 95 -23.33 -11.39 0.46
CA LEU A 95 -22.15 -11.93 1.13
C LEU A 95 -22.05 -13.44 0.93
N ARG A 96 -20.84 -13.99 0.81
CA ARG A 96 -20.65 -15.45 0.80
C ARG A 96 -20.94 -16.04 2.18
N PRO A 97 -21.36 -17.29 2.26
CA PRO A 97 -21.68 -17.94 3.53
C PRO A 97 -20.41 -18.19 4.37
N GLY A 98 -20.59 -18.30 5.69
CA GLY A 98 -19.54 -18.71 6.61
C GLY A 98 -18.55 -17.63 7.02
N LEU A 99 -18.79 -16.36 6.65
CA LEU A 99 -17.94 -15.24 7.10
C LEU A 99 -18.07 -15.01 8.61
N LYS A 100 -16.92 -14.97 9.28
CA LYS A 100 -16.83 -14.73 10.74
C LYS A 100 -15.76 -13.70 11.05
N TRP A 101 -16.00 -12.94 12.08
CA TRP A 101 -14.99 -12.12 12.73
C TRP A 101 -14.01 -13.00 13.54
N HIS A 102 -12.85 -12.47 13.89
CA HIS A 102 -11.82 -13.18 14.67
C HIS A 102 -12.29 -13.63 16.07
N ASP A 103 -13.35 -13.05 16.58
CA ASP A 103 -14.00 -13.47 17.83
C ASP A 103 -15.06 -14.57 17.64
N GLY A 104 -15.26 -15.04 16.42
CA GLY A 104 -16.20 -16.09 16.07
C GLY A 104 -17.62 -15.61 15.75
N THR A 105 -17.94 -14.34 15.96
CA THR A 105 -19.25 -13.77 15.62
C THR A 105 -19.43 -13.67 14.10
N ALA A 106 -20.68 -13.79 13.63
CA ALA A 106 -20.98 -13.72 12.21
C ALA A 106 -20.82 -12.30 11.64
N VAL A 107 -20.31 -12.20 10.42
CA VAL A 107 -20.32 -10.96 9.64
C VAL A 107 -21.74 -10.72 9.10
N THR A 108 -22.25 -9.51 9.23
CA THR A 108 -23.58 -9.12 8.78
C THR A 108 -23.54 -7.86 7.91
N THR A 109 -24.64 -7.59 7.22
CA THR A 109 -24.79 -6.37 6.41
C THR A 109 -24.69 -5.08 7.24
N LYS A 110 -24.98 -5.11 8.55
CA LYS A 110 -24.81 -3.95 9.43
C LYS A 110 -23.33 -3.54 9.53
N ASP A 111 -22.45 -4.53 9.70
CA ASP A 111 -21.01 -4.34 9.73
C ASP A 111 -20.50 -3.73 8.42
N ILE A 112 -20.97 -4.28 7.30
CA ILE A 112 -20.58 -3.86 5.95
C ILE A 112 -21.03 -2.41 5.68
N ILE A 113 -22.26 -2.08 5.98
CA ILE A 113 -22.82 -0.72 5.76
C ILE A 113 -22.08 0.30 6.59
N ALA A 114 -21.82 0.00 7.87
CA ALA A 114 -21.06 0.88 8.75
C ALA A 114 -19.64 1.11 8.22
N SER A 115 -18.96 0.02 7.78
CA SER A 115 -17.61 0.08 7.23
C SER A 115 -17.53 0.91 5.94
N ILE A 116 -18.44 0.70 4.99
CA ILE A 116 -18.50 1.47 3.74
C ILE A 116 -18.74 2.95 4.07
N ASN A 117 -19.68 3.27 4.95
CA ASN A 117 -20.00 4.64 5.33
C ASN A 117 -18.83 5.35 6.02
N ARG A 118 -18.07 4.65 6.88
CA ARG A 118 -16.88 5.17 7.51
C ARG A 118 -15.78 5.46 6.48
N TRP A 119 -15.53 4.52 5.57
CA TRP A 119 -14.53 4.63 4.52
C TRP A 119 -14.83 5.76 3.53
N MET A 120 -16.09 5.88 3.08
CA MET A 120 -16.53 6.98 2.19
C MET A 120 -16.34 8.37 2.78
N LYS A 121 -16.30 8.52 4.10
CA LYS A 121 -16.07 9.82 4.74
C LYS A 121 -14.59 10.23 4.78
N ARG A 122 -13.67 9.28 4.72
CA ARG A 122 -12.24 9.52 5.00
C ARG A 122 -11.34 9.33 3.78
N ASP A 123 -11.49 8.21 3.07
CA ASP A 123 -10.64 7.88 1.92
C ASP A 123 -10.96 8.73 0.70
N PRO A 124 -9.97 9.23 -0.07
CA PRO A 124 -10.23 10.04 -1.27
C PRO A 124 -11.08 9.33 -2.33
N ILE A 125 -10.84 8.02 -2.55
CA ILE A 125 -11.61 7.21 -3.52
C ILE A 125 -13.01 6.96 -2.97
N GLY A 126 -13.09 6.66 -1.67
CA GLY A 126 -14.35 6.50 -0.95
C GLY A 126 -15.20 7.76 -1.02
N ARG A 127 -14.63 8.94 -0.80
CA ARG A 127 -15.33 10.23 -0.94
C ARG A 127 -15.82 10.44 -2.38
N LYS A 128 -14.96 10.12 -3.37
CA LYS A 128 -15.36 10.24 -4.79
C LYS A 128 -16.52 9.31 -5.15
N MET A 129 -16.51 8.08 -4.66
CA MET A 129 -17.67 7.17 -4.77
C MET A 129 -18.89 7.74 -4.05
N GLY A 130 -18.72 8.25 -2.83
CA GLY A 130 -19.78 8.82 -1.98
C GLY A 130 -20.51 10.00 -2.61
N GLU A 131 -19.87 10.80 -3.47
CA GLU A 131 -20.53 11.86 -4.25
C GLU A 131 -21.69 11.30 -5.09
N SER A 132 -21.52 10.09 -5.63
CA SER A 132 -22.50 9.41 -6.47
C SER A 132 -23.44 8.48 -5.70
N VAL A 133 -23.17 8.15 -4.45
CA VAL A 133 -23.99 7.25 -3.62
C VAL A 133 -25.19 8.01 -3.03
N ALA A 134 -26.39 7.47 -3.22
CA ALA A 134 -27.61 7.95 -2.57
C ALA A 134 -27.81 7.31 -1.20
N SER A 135 -27.67 5.97 -1.12
CA SER A 135 -27.78 5.22 0.13
C SER A 135 -27.07 3.86 0.04
N VAL A 136 -26.76 3.29 1.21
CA VAL A 136 -26.32 1.91 1.37
C VAL A 136 -27.27 1.26 2.37
N ASP A 137 -28.08 0.29 1.91
CA ASP A 137 -29.20 -0.24 2.67
C ASP A 137 -29.12 -1.77 2.81
N ALA A 138 -29.45 -2.31 3.99
CA ALA A 138 -29.63 -3.73 4.18
C ALA A 138 -30.93 -4.21 3.53
N VAL A 139 -30.87 -5.33 2.81
CA VAL A 139 -32.06 -6.09 2.37
C VAL A 139 -32.35 -7.16 3.41
N ASP A 140 -31.32 -7.88 3.84
CA ASP A 140 -31.35 -8.88 4.91
C ASP A 140 -29.98 -8.97 5.60
N ALA A 141 -29.73 -10.01 6.40
CA ALA A 141 -28.47 -10.17 7.13
C ALA A 141 -27.25 -10.38 6.21
N ASN A 142 -27.44 -10.81 4.96
CA ASN A 142 -26.36 -11.16 4.03
C ASN A 142 -26.42 -10.36 2.71
N THR A 143 -27.54 -9.68 2.42
CA THR A 143 -27.75 -8.95 1.17
C THR A 143 -27.96 -7.47 1.45
N PHE A 144 -27.25 -6.62 0.72
CA PHE A 144 -27.37 -5.17 0.80
C PHE A 144 -27.39 -4.53 -0.59
N THR A 145 -27.83 -3.29 -0.66
CA THR A 145 -27.83 -2.49 -1.88
C THR A 145 -27.01 -1.23 -1.71
N ILE A 146 -26.33 -0.82 -2.79
CA ILE A 146 -25.75 0.51 -2.93
C ILE A 146 -26.54 1.22 -4.03
N LYS A 147 -27.35 2.22 -3.65
CA LYS A 147 -28.13 3.03 -4.58
C LYS A 147 -27.34 4.26 -4.98
N MET A 148 -27.30 4.54 -6.28
CA MET A 148 -26.55 5.63 -6.88
C MET A 148 -27.49 6.77 -7.28
N LYS A 149 -27.04 8.02 -7.13
CA LYS A 149 -27.72 9.23 -7.64
C LYS A 149 -27.57 9.35 -9.16
N GLN A 150 -26.45 8.83 -9.67
CA GLN A 150 -26.07 8.79 -11.09
C GLN A 150 -25.21 7.56 -11.35
N PRO A 151 -25.14 7.03 -12.58
CA PRO A 151 -24.28 5.90 -12.91
C PRO A 151 -22.83 6.16 -12.53
N TYR A 152 -22.23 5.20 -11.82
CA TYR A 152 -20.81 5.22 -11.44
C TYR A 152 -20.24 3.82 -11.61
N ALA A 153 -19.39 3.64 -12.60
CA ALA A 153 -18.92 2.31 -13.04
C ALA A 153 -17.84 1.70 -12.12
N TRP A 154 -17.35 2.43 -11.12
CA TRP A 154 -16.17 2.07 -10.35
C TRP A 154 -16.47 1.60 -8.92
N VAL A 155 -17.71 1.20 -8.61
CA VAL A 155 -18.12 0.76 -7.25
C VAL A 155 -17.27 -0.43 -6.79
N GLU A 156 -17.24 -1.51 -7.58
CA GLU A 156 -16.50 -2.73 -7.24
C GLU A 156 -14.98 -2.47 -7.20
N TYR A 157 -14.49 -1.70 -8.16
CA TYR A 157 -13.08 -1.26 -8.20
C TYR A 157 -12.70 -0.46 -6.95
N SER A 158 -13.55 0.46 -6.52
CA SER A 158 -13.33 1.29 -5.33
C SER A 158 -13.34 0.46 -4.04
N LEU A 159 -14.26 -0.51 -3.92
CA LEU A 159 -14.39 -1.39 -2.76
C LEU A 159 -13.30 -2.48 -2.69
N GLY A 160 -12.57 -2.73 -3.79
CA GLY A 160 -11.39 -3.59 -3.85
C GLY A 160 -10.07 -2.85 -3.70
N ASN A 161 -10.11 -1.54 -3.51
CA ASN A 161 -8.94 -0.68 -3.51
C ASN A 161 -7.93 -1.02 -2.39
N HIS A 162 -6.65 -0.99 -2.74
CA HIS A 162 -5.54 -1.03 -1.78
C HIS A 162 -4.48 0.04 -2.11
N ALA A 163 -4.82 0.98 -3.00
CA ALA A 163 -3.93 2.08 -3.40
C ALA A 163 -3.95 3.26 -2.41
N GLY A 164 -5.11 3.53 -1.79
CA GLY A 164 -5.30 4.54 -0.75
C GLY A 164 -5.42 3.93 0.64
N ASN A 165 -6.33 4.48 1.43
CA ASN A 165 -6.72 3.89 2.70
C ASN A 165 -7.54 2.62 2.44
N PHE A 166 -7.08 1.50 2.96
CA PHE A 166 -7.65 0.19 2.71
C PHE A 166 -9.13 0.12 3.17
N PRO A 167 -10.10 -0.26 2.32
CA PRO A 167 -11.50 -0.37 2.68
C PRO A 167 -11.75 -1.65 3.49
N ALA A 168 -11.20 -1.70 4.70
CA ALA A 168 -11.37 -2.82 5.62
C ALA A 168 -12.82 -2.95 6.05
N MET A 169 -13.37 -4.16 5.95
CA MET A 169 -14.63 -4.48 6.59
C MET A 169 -14.36 -4.73 8.07
N MET A 170 -15.09 -4.05 8.93
CA MET A 170 -14.96 -4.04 10.39
C MET A 170 -16.31 -4.36 11.03
N ARG A 171 -16.31 -4.82 12.29
CA ARG A 171 -17.57 -4.94 13.03
C ARG A 171 -18.23 -3.58 13.18
N GLU A 172 -19.56 -3.54 13.23
CA GLU A 172 -20.33 -2.30 13.32
C GLU A 172 -19.80 -1.34 14.39
N LYS A 173 -19.50 -1.84 15.59
CA LYS A 173 -19.01 -1.00 16.70
C LYS A 173 -17.68 -0.30 16.42
N GLU A 174 -16.72 -0.97 15.75
CA GLU A 174 -15.45 -0.36 15.35
C GLU A 174 -15.65 0.56 14.14
N ALA A 175 -16.50 0.18 13.21
CA ALA A 175 -16.84 0.99 12.04
C ALA A 175 -17.62 2.27 12.41
N MET A 176 -18.30 2.31 13.54
CA MET A 176 -19.00 3.51 14.06
C MET A 176 -18.09 4.51 14.76
N VAL A 177 -16.82 4.18 14.99
CA VAL A 177 -15.82 5.15 15.46
C VAL A 177 -15.68 6.27 14.42
N ASP A 178 -15.54 7.51 14.89
CA ASP A 178 -15.35 8.67 14.02
C ASP A 178 -14.27 8.39 12.96
N PRO A 179 -14.53 8.66 11.67
CA PRO A 179 -13.61 8.31 10.59
C PRO A 179 -12.24 9.02 10.67
N PHE A 180 -12.12 10.09 11.42
CA PHE A 180 -10.88 10.83 11.65
C PHE A 180 -10.18 10.42 12.96
N THR A 181 -10.77 9.50 13.72
CA THR A 181 -10.22 8.90 14.94
C THR A 181 -9.84 7.44 14.67
N ALA A 182 -8.65 7.03 15.14
CA ALA A 182 -8.21 5.64 15.01
C ALA A 182 -9.06 4.71 15.88
N VAL A 183 -9.34 3.53 15.36
CA VAL A 183 -9.87 2.41 16.16
C VAL A 183 -8.82 2.04 17.21
N PRO A 184 -9.21 1.77 18.48
CA PRO A 184 -8.27 1.36 19.53
C PRO A 184 -7.41 0.17 19.12
N ASN A 185 -6.15 0.17 19.56
CA ASN A 185 -5.17 -0.83 19.14
C ASN A 185 -5.50 -2.27 19.61
N ASP A 186 -6.22 -2.41 20.70
CA ASP A 186 -6.72 -3.68 21.23
C ASP A 186 -8.04 -4.15 20.56
N ALA A 187 -8.67 -3.27 19.79
CA ALA A 187 -9.90 -3.54 19.05
C ALA A 187 -9.65 -3.86 17.55
N GLN A 188 -8.41 -4.21 17.16
CA GLN A 188 -8.05 -4.61 15.80
C GLN A 188 -8.54 -6.03 15.49
N ILE A 189 -9.86 -6.18 15.38
CA ILE A 189 -10.53 -7.44 15.09
C ILE A 189 -11.07 -7.43 13.67
N GLY A 190 -10.51 -8.27 12.83
CA GLY A 190 -10.90 -8.44 11.43
C GLY A 190 -11.60 -9.76 11.16
N SER A 191 -11.68 -10.11 9.88
CA SER A 191 -12.23 -11.37 9.36
C SER A 191 -11.22 -12.12 8.46
N GLY A 192 -9.99 -11.65 8.40
CA GLY A 192 -8.94 -12.15 7.50
C GLY A 192 -8.27 -13.46 7.97
N PRO A 193 -7.28 -13.94 7.17
CA PRO A 193 -6.63 -15.24 7.38
C PRO A 193 -5.72 -15.30 8.62
N PHE A 194 -5.29 -14.16 9.15
CA PHE A 194 -4.50 -14.08 10.38
C PHE A 194 -5.18 -13.18 11.41
N LYS A 195 -4.88 -13.44 12.70
CA LYS A 195 -5.32 -12.64 13.86
C LYS A 195 -4.12 -11.85 14.39
N PHE A 196 -4.28 -10.57 14.62
CA PHE A 196 -3.26 -9.73 15.26
C PHE A 196 -3.17 -10.04 16.76
N VAL A 197 -1.94 -10.14 17.28
CA VAL A 197 -1.67 -10.40 18.72
C VAL A 197 -1.23 -9.10 19.38
N ALA A 198 -2.19 -8.31 19.86
CA ALA A 198 -1.94 -6.98 20.41
C ALA A 198 -0.95 -6.99 21.60
N SER A 199 -0.97 -8.03 22.43
CA SER A 199 -0.05 -8.18 23.57
C SER A 199 1.41 -8.41 23.18
N GLU A 200 1.65 -8.82 21.93
CA GLU A 200 3.00 -9.07 21.39
C GLU A 200 3.44 -7.98 20.38
N TRP A 201 2.64 -6.95 20.20
CA TRP A 201 3.04 -5.80 19.40
C TRP A 201 3.93 -4.87 20.21
N LYS A 202 5.15 -4.68 19.73
CA LYS A 202 6.17 -3.80 20.30
C LYS A 202 6.65 -2.84 19.23
N PRO A 203 6.10 -1.63 19.13
CA PRO A 203 6.54 -0.64 18.15
C PRO A 203 8.06 -0.46 18.16
N GLY A 204 8.66 -0.45 16.95
CA GLY A 204 10.10 -0.39 16.77
C GLY A 204 10.84 -1.73 16.94
N SER A 205 10.14 -2.82 17.26
CA SER A 205 10.74 -4.14 17.49
C SER A 205 10.04 -5.25 16.71
N GLU A 206 8.80 -5.57 17.09
CA GLU A 206 8.09 -6.69 16.45
C GLU A 206 6.58 -6.53 16.39
N VAL A 207 5.97 -7.18 15.39
CA VAL A 207 4.52 -7.34 15.25
C VAL A 207 4.22 -8.81 15.02
N VAL A 208 3.23 -9.34 15.70
CA VAL A 208 2.92 -10.76 15.67
C VAL A 208 1.49 -11.02 15.23
N TYR A 209 1.35 -12.04 14.39
CA TYR A 209 0.06 -12.56 13.94
C TYR A 209 0.05 -14.07 14.09
N VAL A 210 -1.14 -14.62 14.37
CA VAL A 210 -1.38 -16.06 14.41
C VAL A 210 -2.45 -16.43 13.38
N LYS A 211 -2.36 -17.65 12.89
CA LYS A 211 -3.33 -18.21 11.93
C LYS A 211 -4.75 -18.12 12.48
N ASN A 212 -5.68 -17.66 11.65
CA ASN A 212 -7.11 -17.78 11.91
C ASN A 212 -7.59 -19.15 11.41
N ALA A 213 -7.76 -20.10 12.33
CA ALA A 213 -8.19 -21.45 11.97
C ALA A 213 -9.64 -21.51 11.43
N ASP A 214 -10.46 -20.51 11.78
CA ASP A 214 -11.87 -20.42 11.35
C ASP A 214 -12.04 -19.67 10.01
N TYR A 215 -10.95 -19.18 9.41
CA TYR A 215 -11.03 -18.49 8.14
C TYR A 215 -11.43 -19.43 7.03
N VAL A 216 -12.49 -19.08 6.28
CA VAL A 216 -12.95 -19.82 5.13
C VAL A 216 -12.43 -19.11 3.86
N PRO A 217 -11.37 -19.62 3.21
CA PRO A 217 -10.87 -19.04 1.97
C PRO A 217 -11.88 -19.24 0.82
N ARG A 218 -11.74 -18.42 -0.23
CA ARG A 218 -12.45 -18.71 -1.50
C ARG A 218 -11.88 -19.98 -2.14
N SER A 219 -12.67 -20.60 -3.01
CA SER A 219 -12.26 -21.83 -3.74
C SER A 219 -11.38 -21.54 -4.95
N GLU A 220 -11.45 -20.30 -5.48
CA GLU A 220 -10.65 -19.87 -6.62
C GLU A 220 -9.16 -19.80 -6.25
N PRO A 221 -8.26 -20.09 -7.19
CA PRO A 221 -6.82 -19.92 -6.96
C PRO A 221 -6.48 -18.52 -6.48
N PRO A 222 -5.43 -18.37 -5.63
CA PRO A 222 -4.95 -17.05 -5.24
C PRO A 222 -4.47 -16.27 -6.45
N ASN A 223 -4.86 -14.99 -6.54
CA ASN A 223 -4.49 -14.09 -7.61
C ASN A 223 -4.27 -12.69 -7.04
N ALA A 224 -3.03 -12.34 -6.78
CA ALA A 224 -2.62 -11.12 -6.08
C ALA A 224 -3.36 -10.96 -4.74
N MET A 225 -4.21 -9.92 -4.60
CA MET A 225 -5.01 -9.67 -3.39
C MET A 225 -6.31 -10.49 -3.36
N ALA A 226 -6.70 -11.10 -4.48
CA ALA A 226 -7.96 -11.81 -4.67
C ALA A 226 -7.82 -13.34 -4.58
N GLY A 227 -8.96 -14.03 -4.61
CA GLY A 227 -9.04 -15.49 -4.59
C GLY A 227 -8.84 -16.12 -3.21
N GLY A 228 -8.38 -17.35 -3.20
CA GLY A 228 -8.24 -18.16 -1.98
C GLY A 228 -7.04 -17.71 -1.12
N LYS A 229 -7.28 -16.90 -0.12
CA LYS A 229 -6.27 -16.49 0.87
C LYS A 229 -6.08 -17.60 1.90
N GLN A 230 -4.89 -18.17 2.01
CA GLN A 230 -4.61 -19.29 2.94
C GLN A 230 -3.47 -18.93 3.89
N ALA A 231 -3.68 -19.01 5.19
CA ALA A 231 -2.61 -18.99 6.18
C ALA A 231 -1.89 -20.36 6.19
N LYS A 232 -0.74 -20.46 5.51
CA LYS A 232 0.06 -21.71 5.42
C LYS A 232 1.12 -21.83 6.51
N VAL A 233 1.32 -20.79 7.31
CA VAL A 233 2.15 -20.79 8.52
C VAL A 233 1.25 -20.53 9.73
N ASP A 234 1.70 -21.00 10.92
CA ASP A 234 0.91 -20.86 12.14
C ASP A 234 1.11 -19.49 12.78
N ARG A 235 2.30 -18.92 12.58
CA ARG A 235 2.72 -17.66 13.16
C ARG A 235 3.47 -16.82 12.12
N LEU A 236 3.19 -15.53 12.11
CA LEU A 236 3.85 -14.55 11.26
C LEU A 236 4.42 -13.45 12.17
N VAL A 237 5.71 -13.14 12.00
CA VAL A 237 6.41 -12.14 12.80
C VAL A 237 7.03 -11.10 11.87
N PHE A 238 6.69 -9.83 12.06
CA PHE A 238 7.46 -8.71 11.51
C PHE A 238 8.54 -8.35 12.53
N LYS A 239 9.79 -8.53 12.17
CA LYS A 239 10.94 -8.20 12.99
C LYS A 239 11.60 -6.94 12.43
N VAL A 240 11.52 -5.84 13.16
CA VAL A 240 12.07 -4.56 12.71
C VAL A 240 13.59 -4.57 12.86
N ILE A 241 14.31 -4.48 11.74
CA ILE A 241 15.77 -4.37 11.68
C ILE A 241 16.10 -3.19 10.76
N PRO A 242 16.33 -1.98 11.32
CA PRO A 242 16.49 -0.77 10.50
C PRO A 242 17.77 -0.73 9.65
N ASP A 243 18.85 -1.35 10.13
CA ASP A 243 20.12 -1.39 9.40
C ASP A 243 20.10 -2.48 8.31
N ALA A 244 20.32 -2.09 7.05
CA ALA A 244 20.21 -2.95 5.89
C ALA A 244 21.24 -4.11 5.90
N ASN A 245 22.48 -3.86 6.36
CA ASN A 245 23.50 -4.89 6.45
C ASN A 245 23.18 -5.91 7.55
N THR A 246 22.66 -5.44 8.68
CA THR A 246 22.18 -6.30 9.77
C THR A 246 21.02 -7.18 9.32
N ALA A 247 20.06 -6.61 8.58
CA ALA A 247 18.93 -7.36 8.01
C ALA A 247 19.41 -8.42 7.01
N ALA A 248 20.33 -8.06 6.10
CA ALA A 248 20.94 -9.01 5.16
C ALA A 248 21.66 -10.16 5.88
N ASN A 249 22.49 -9.85 6.88
CA ASN A 249 23.17 -10.86 7.69
C ASN A 249 22.20 -11.78 8.43
N ALA A 250 21.10 -11.25 8.97
CA ALA A 250 20.06 -12.05 9.62
C ALA A 250 19.40 -13.04 8.64
N LEU A 251 19.14 -12.61 7.39
CA LEU A 251 18.64 -13.49 6.33
C LEU A 251 19.66 -14.59 5.96
N LEU A 252 20.92 -14.21 5.75
CA LEU A 252 22.01 -15.14 5.40
C LEU A 252 22.26 -16.18 6.50
N LYS A 253 22.12 -15.81 7.78
CA LYS A 253 22.27 -16.69 8.96
C LYS A 253 21.00 -17.45 9.34
N SER A 254 19.90 -17.31 8.58
CA SER A 254 18.62 -17.96 8.88
C SER A 254 17.92 -17.48 10.16
N GLU A 255 18.25 -16.29 10.64
CA GLU A 255 17.58 -15.65 11.78
C GLU A 255 16.23 -15.02 11.38
N VAL A 256 16.08 -14.72 10.08
CA VAL A 256 14.82 -14.30 9.44
C VAL A 256 14.64 -15.05 8.13
N ASP A 257 13.43 -15.09 7.61
CA ASP A 257 13.07 -15.86 6.42
C ASP A 257 12.96 -15.01 5.17
N MET A 258 12.65 -13.72 5.34
CA MET A 258 12.36 -12.81 4.23
C MET A 258 12.73 -11.36 4.60
N ILE A 259 13.16 -10.59 3.61
CA ILE A 259 13.29 -9.14 3.69
C ILE A 259 12.36 -8.52 2.65
N ASP A 260 11.48 -7.64 3.09
CA ASP A 260 10.63 -6.81 2.25
C ASP A 260 11.43 -5.59 1.78
N MET A 261 11.64 -5.46 0.48
CA MET A 261 12.35 -4.34 -0.14
C MET A 261 13.79 -4.13 0.37
N PRO A 262 14.71 -5.09 0.20
CA PRO A 262 16.11 -4.91 0.55
C PRO A 262 16.72 -3.70 -0.19
N ALA A 263 17.64 -2.99 0.47
CA ALA A 263 18.33 -1.85 -0.12
C ALA A 263 19.14 -2.26 -1.37
N GLY A 264 19.24 -1.38 -2.35
CA GLY A 264 19.83 -1.70 -3.66
C GLY A 264 21.31 -2.10 -3.59
N ASP A 265 22.05 -1.53 -2.66
CA ASP A 265 23.48 -1.79 -2.45
C ASP A 265 23.79 -3.18 -1.84
N ILE A 266 22.83 -3.79 -1.12
CA ILE A 266 22.99 -5.15 -0.58
C ILE A 266 22.49 -6.25 -1.52
N LEU A 267 21.79 -5.91 -2.61
CA LEU A 267 21.27 -6.91 -3.56
C LEU A 267 22.37 -7.83 -4.13
N PRO A 268 23.54 -7.33 -4.56
CA PRO A 268 24.59 -8.21 -5.06
C PRO A 268 25.06 -9.24 -4.02
N LEU A 269 25.11 -8.88 -2.74
CA LEU A 269 25.46 -9.80 -1.65
C LEU A 269 24.43 -10.93 -1.50
N LEU A 270 23.14 -10.57 -1.55
CA LEU A 270 22.05 -11.54 -1.44
C LEU A 270 21.97 -12.44 -2.68
N GLU A 271 22.12 -11.87 -3.88
CA GLU A 271 22.10 -12.62 -5.16
C GLU A 271 23.26 -13.63 -5.28
N ALA A 272 24.42 -13.34 -4.66
CA ALA A 272 25.55 -14.25 -4.66
C ALA A 272 25.33 -15.52 -3.81
N ASN A 273 24.34 -15.51 -2.90
CA ASN A 273 24.07 -16.66 -2.04
C ASN A 273 23.03 -17.60 -2.69
N LYS A 274 23.45 -18.85 -2.95
CA LYS A 274 22.63 -19.89 -3.59
C LYS A 274 21.37 -20.28 -2.82
N ASP A 275 21.29 -20.00 -1.51
CA ASP A 275 20.16 -20.35 -0.64
C ASP A 275 19.17 -19.20 -0.48
N ILE A 276 19.44 -18.07 -1.13
CA ILE A 276 18.56 -16.90 -1.17
C ILE A 276 17.96 -16.74 -2.58
N VAL A 277 16.70 -16.38 -2.62
CA VAL A 277 15.99 -15.94 -3.82
C VAL A 277 15.86 -14.42 -3.74
N VAL A 278 16.34 -13.72 -4.75
CA VAL A 278 16.12 -12.28 -4.95
C VAL A 278 15.29 -12.12 -6.21
N GLN A 279 14.07 -11.66 -6.09
CA GLN A 279 13.15 -11.61 -7.23
C GLN A 279 12.23 -10.40 -7.13
N LYS A 280 11.99 -9.75 -8.27
CA LYS A 280 10.88 -8.81 -8.39
C LYS A 280 9.57 -9.58 -8.39
N VAL A 281 8.69 -9.20 -7.50
CA VAL A 281 7.40 -9.88 -7.34
C VAL A 281 6.35 -9.26 -8.26
N HIS A 282 6.51 -8.00 -8.63
CA HIS A 282 5.58 -7.33 -9.52
C HIS A 282 6.27 -6.75 -10.76
N PRO A 283 5.67 -6.90 -11.97
CA PRO A 283 6.31 -6.48 -13.22
C PRO A 283 6.36 -4.96 -13.44
N VAL A 284 5.60 -4.18 -12.66
CA VAL A 284 5.50 -2.72 -12.81
C VAL A 284 6.26 -1.94 -11.73
N GLY A 285 6.46 -2.52 -10.54
CA GLY A 285 7.35 -1.98 -9.51
C GLY A 285 6.84 -0.71 -8.80
N GLY A 286 7.76 0.14 -8.39
CA GLY A 286 7.54 1.42 -7.73
C GLY A 286 7.66 2.60 -8.69
N PHE A 287 7.26 3.75 -8.20
CA PHE A 287 7.27 5.01 -8.95
C PHE A 287 7.78 6.14 -8.06
N GLY A 288 8.82 6.83 -8.49
CA GLY A 288 9.41 7.96 -7.77
C GLY A 288 8.96 9.29 -8.36
N PHE A 289 8.90 10.30 -7.52
CA PHE A 289 8.53 11.66 -7.93
C PHE A 289 9.06 12.72 -6.97
N PHE A 290 9.07 13.97 -7.43
CA PHE A 290 9.11 15.14 -6.57
C PHE A 290 7.98 16.11 -6.91
N ARG A 291 7.49 16.83 -5.90
CA ARG A 291 6.27 17.61 -6.00
C ARG A 291 6.51 19.07 -5.59
N PRO A 292 6.19 20.04 -6.47
CA PRO A 292 6.24 21.45 -6.15
C PRO A 292 5.02 21.91 -5.35
N ASN A 293 5.24 22.91 -4.50
CA ASN A 293 4.19 23.66 -3.82
C ASN A 293 3.66 24.76 -4.73
N ALA A 294 2.50 24.52 -5.31
CA ALA A 294 1.88 25.46 -6.25
C ALA A 294 1.15 26.64 -5.58
N LEU A 295 1.17 26.74 -4.26
CA LEU A 295 0.62 27.92 -3.56
C LEU A 295 1.56 29.13 -3.62
N HIS A 296 2.85 28.91 -3.83
CA HIS A 296 3.89 29.95 -3.68
C HIS A 296 4.76 30.10 -4.93
N PRO A 297 5.24 31.34 -5.21
CA PRO A 297 6.25 31.58 -6.25
C PRO A 297 7.53 30.78 -5.96
N PRO A 298 8.27 30.34 -7.03
CA PRO A 298 7.91 30.48 -8.43
C PRO A 298 6.93 29.38 -8.92
N PHE A 299 6.66 28.34 -8.11
CA PHE A 299 5.95 27.13 -8.54
C PHE A 299 4.42 27.26 -8.61
N ASN A 300 3.85 28.39 -8.19
CA ASN A 300 2.48 28.75 -8.54
C ASN A 300 2.30 28.99 -10.06
N ASN A 301 3.39 29.26 -10.78
CA ASN A 301 3.41 29.39 -12.24
C ASN A 301 3.72 28.04 -12.91
N PRO A 302 2.90 27.54 -13.86
CA PRO A 302 3.18 26.32 -14.60
C PRO A 302 4.54 26.28 -15.31
N LYS A 303 5.05 27.42 -15.82
CA LYS A 303 6.36 27.51 -16.46
C LYS A 303 7.51 27.10 -15.53
N ALA A 304 7.45 27.49 -14.25
CA ALA A 304 8.44 27.05 -13.27
C ALA A 304 8.36 25.54 -13.01
N ARG A 305 7.16 24.95 -13.02
CA ARG A 305 7.00 23.52 -12.89
C ARG A 305 7.44 22.74 -14.15
N GLN A 306 7.23 23.29 -15.35
CA GLN A 306 7.80 22.78 -16.60
C GLN A 306 9.34 22.81 -16.57
N ALA A 307 9.93 23.86 -16.02
CA ALA A 307 11.38 23.96 -15.82
C ALA A 307 11.91 22.81 -14.96
N LEU A 308 11.20 22.42 -13.89
CA LEU A 308 11.57 21.26 -13.07
C LEU A 308 11.60 19.97 -13.89
N ALA A 309 10.61 19.76 -14.77
CA ALA A 309 10.57 18.58 -15.64
C ALA A 309 11.73 18.57 -16.66
N LEU A 310 12.19 19.74 -17.13
CA LEU A 310 13.36 19.87 -18.02
C LEU A 310 14.70 19.68 -17.32
N ILE A 311 14.75 19.83 -15.98
CA ILE A 311 15.94 19.59 -15.16
C ILE A 311 16.09 18.11 -14.80
N ALA A 312 14.98 17.39 -14.70
CA ALA A 312 14.92 16.02 -14.22
C ALA A 312 15.54 15.05 -15.24
N SER A 313 16.60 14.36 -14.84
CA SER A 313 17.15 13.19 -15.54
C SER A 313 16.65 11.92 -14.86
N GLN A 314 15.71 11.20 -15.49
CA GLN A 314 15.23 9.94 -14.91
C GLN A 314 16.36 8.91 -14.79
N GLU A 315 17.29 8.88 -15.74
CA GLU A 315 18.46 8.01 -15.70
C GLU A 315 19.32 8.28 -14.45
N ASP A 316 19.62 9.57 -14.16
CA ASP A 316 20.43 9.93 -12.99
C ASP A 316 19.74 9.54 -11.67
N PHE A 317 18.43 9.79 -11.55
CA PHE A 317 17.63 9.39 -10.38
C PHE A 317 17.62 7.88 -10.17
N LEU A 318 17.41 7.13 -11.26
CA LEU A 318 17.24 5.69 -11.22
C LEU A 318 18.57 4.97 -11.02
N ALA A 319 19.62 5.38 -11.72
CA ALA A 319 20.95 4.81 -11.55
C ALA A 319 21.51 5.06 -10.13
N ALA A 320 21.34 6.28 -9.61
CA ALA A 320 21.80 6.61 -8.27
C ALA A 320 20.97 5.92 -7.16
N GLY A 321 19.65 5.75 -7.36
CA GLY A 321 18.77 5.17 -6.35
C GLY A 321 18.69 3.65 -6.36
N PHE A 322 18.90 3.01 -7.52
CA PHE A 322 18.63 1.57 -7.72
C PHE A 322 19.77 0.81 -8.40
N GLY A 323 20.87 1.47 -8.79
CA GLY A 323 22.07 0.86 -9.34
C GLY A 323 21.83 0.19 -10.71
N ASP A 324 21.88 -1.14 -10.74
CA ASP A 324 21.82 -1.93 -11.98
C ASP A 324 20.53 -1.67 -12.79
N LYS A 325 20.71 -1.45 -14.11
CA LYS A 325 19.63 -1.19 -15.09
C LYS A 325 18.53 -2.26 -15.10
N LYS A 326 18.80 -3.46 -14.67
CA LYS A 326 17.79 -4.54 -14.55
C LYS A 326 16.66 -4.22 -13.56
N TRP A 327 16.90 -3.28 -12.63
CA TRP A 327 15.98 -2.90 -11.56
C TRP A 327 15.16 -1.63 -11.84
N TRP A 328 15.31 -1.03 -13.02
CA TRP A 328 14.59 0.21 -13.30
C TRP A 328 14.37 0.49 -14.78
N ASN A 329 13.40 1.36 -15.09
CA ASN A 329 13.09 1.84 -16.42
C ASN A 329 12.72 3.33 -16.36
N GLU A 330 13.10 4.09 -17.37
CA GLU A 330 12.51 5.40 -17.60
C GLU A 330 11.02 5.27 -17.95
N CYS A 331 10.22 6.20 -17.46
CA CYS A 331 8.79 6.24 -17.70
C CYS A 331 8.27 7.67 -17.66
N TYR A 332 7.82 8.16 -18.80
CA TYR A 332 7.31 9.52 -18.96
C TYR A 332 5.77 9.54 -19.00
N SER A 333 5.14 8.77 -18.12
CA SER A 333 3.70 8.67 -18.01
C SER A 333 3.21 9.03 -16.60
N TYR A 334 2.21 9.91 -16.52
CA TYR A 334 1.55 10.23 -15.26
C TYR A 334 0.79 9.04 -14.65
N TYR A 335 0.46 8.03 -15.47
CA TYR A 335 -0.29 6.84 -15.03
C TYR A 335 0.50 5.54 -15.14
N VAL A 336 1.80 5.62 -14.94
CA VAL A 336 2.73 4.48 -14.88
C VAL A 336 2.80 3.68 -16.19
N CYS A 337 3.96 3.62 -16.78
CA CYS A 337 4.20 2.82 -17.98
C CYS A 337 3.91 1.34 -17.73
N LYS A 338 3.55 0.60 -18.78
CA LYS A 338 3.14 -0.82 -18.73
C LYS A 338 1.85 -1.08 -17.93
N SER A 339 1.11 -0.05 -17.54
CA SER A 339 -0.26 -0.19 -17.04
C SER A 339 -1.28 -0.01 -18.16
N ALA A 340 -2.55 -0.37 -17.89
CA ALA A 340 -3.65 -0.21 -18.84
C ALA A 340 -3.90 1.26 -19.27
N TYR A 341 -3.42 2.22 -18.47
CA TYR A 341 -3.62 3.66 -18.66
C TYR A 341 -2.30 4.41 -18.87
N GLY A 342 -1.18 3.67 -19.01
CA GLY A 342 0.12 4.25 -19.29
C GLY A 342 0.18 4.78 -20.71
N THR A 343 0.43 6.08 -20.85
CA THR A 343 0.68 6.75 -22.12
C THR A 343 1.76 7.82 -21.95
N GLU A 344 2.62 7.98 -22.93
CA GLU A 344 3.69 8.98 -22.88
C GLU A 344 3.40 10.19 -23.78
N VAL A 345 2.17 10.33 -24.24
CA VAL A 345 1.69 11.43 -25.06
C VAL A 345 1.94 12.78 -24.37
N GLY A 346 2.60 13.72 -25.07
CA GLY A 346 2.92 15.05 -24.56
C GLY A 346 4.22 15.14 -23.75
N SER A 347 4.90 14.01 -23.53
CA SER A 347 6.17 13.97 -22.77
C SER A 347 7.40 14.37 -23.59
N GLU A 348 7.29 14.44 -24.90
CA GLU A 348 8.42 14.56 -25.83
C GLU A 348 9.40 15.70 -25.48
N PRO A 349 8.96 16.91 -25.02
CA PRO A 349 9.88 17.98 -24.65
C PRO A 349 10.72 17.68 -23.39
N TYR A 350 10.26 16.74 -22.56
CA TYR A 350 10.80 16.48 -21.20
C TYR A 350 11.66 15.20 -21.12
N ARG A 351 11.82 14.47 -22.22
CA ARG A 351 12.60 13.22 -22.26
C ARG A 351 14.12 13.43 -22.23
N LYS A 352 14.57 14.67 -22.42
CA LYS A 352 15.98 15.04 -22.34
C LYS A 352 16.14 16.28 -21.48
N VAL A 353 17.14 16.27 -20.62
CA VAL A 353 17.50 17.41 -19.80
C VAL A 353 17.84 18.62 -20.70
N ASN A 354 17.21 19.77 -20.43
CA ASN A 354 17.46 21.02 -21.11
C ASN A 354 17.51 22.17 -20.12
N ARG A 355 18.70 22.36 -19.50
CA ARG A 355 18.92 23.36 -18.45
C ARG A 355 18.80 24.79 -18.95
N GLU A 356 19.16 25.07 -20.20
CA GLU A 356 19.04 26.42 -20.76
C GLU A 356 17.57 26.81 -20.95
N LYS A 357 16.74 25.89 -21.48
CA LYS A 357 15.30 26.13 -21.56
C LYS A 357 14.65 26.23 -20.18
N ALA A 358 15.12 25.45 -19.21
CA ALA A 358 14.65 25.52 -17.83
C ALA A 358 14.96 26.88 -17.18
N LYS A 359 16.18 27.43 -17.38
CA LYS A 359 16.53 28.78 -16.91
C LYS A 359 15.62 29.85 -17.52
N GLN A 360 15.36 29.76 -18.82
CA GLN A 360 14.45 30.68 -19.51
C GLN A 360 13.05 30.62 -18.89
N LEU A 361 12.49 29.42 -18.69
CA LEU A 361 11.15 29.26 -18.12
C LEU A 361 11.07 29.72 -16.65
N LEU A 362 12.12 29.52 -15.86
CA LEU A 362 12.21 30.04 -14.48
C LEU A 362 12.19 31.58 -14.48
N ALA A 363 12.97 32.22 -15.36
CA ALA A 363 12.96 33.68 -15.49
C ALA A 363 11.58 34.19 -15.95
N GLU A 364 10.95 33.55 -16.95
CA GLU A 364 9.60 33.87 -17.42
C GLU A 364 8.54 33.67 -16.31
N ALA A 365 8.77 32.75 -15.37
CA ALA A 365 7.93 32.52 -14.19
C ALA A 365 8.18 33.54 -13.06
N GLY A 366 9.15 34.43 -13.23
CA GLY A 366 9.46 35.48 -12.28
C GLY A 366 10.53 35.12 -11.24
N TYR A 367 11.23 33.99 -11.37
CA TYR A 367 12.33 33.62 -10.48
C TYR A 367 13.54 34.53 -10.68
N LYS A 368 14.06 35.13 -9.59
CA LYS A 368 15.17 36.08 -9.60
C LYS A 368 16.36 35.68 -8.73
N GLY A 369 16.43 34.39 -8.35
CA GLY A 369 17.49 33.85 -7.51
C GLY A 369 17.10 33.69 -6.03
N GLU A 370 15.81 33.79 -5.72
CA GLU A 370 15.27 33.53 -4.39
C GLU A 370 15.59 32.09 -3.95
N LYS A 371 15.75 31.92 -2.64
CA LYS A 371 16.07 30.60 -2.07
C LYS A 371 14.90 29.61 -2.24
N ILE A 372 15.17 28.47 -2.82
CA ILE A 372 14.24 27.36 -2.98
C ILE A 372 14.47 26.34 -1.86
N TYR A 373 13.48 26.16 -1.00
CA TYR A 373 13.52 25.20 0.13
C TYR A 373 13.05 23.83 -0.32
N VAL A 374 13.95 22.86 -0.28
CA VAL A 374 13.69 21.44 -0.60
C VAL A 374 13.74 20.64 0.69
N ILE A 375 12.67 19.88 0.98
CA ILE A 375 12.63 18.98 2.14
C ILE A 375 12.74 17.51 1.69
N GLY A 376 13.47 16.71 2.45
CA GLY A 376 13.73 15.30 2.15
C GLY A 376 13.96 14.44 3.39
N THR A 377 14.16 13.14 3.18
CA THR A 377 14.47 12.17 4.23
C THR A 377 15.59 11.23 3.80
N LYS A 378 16.38 10.74 4.77
CA LYS A 378 17.36 9.66 4.57
C LYS A 378 16.89 8.31 5.13
N GLU A 379 15.82 8.27 5.88
CA GLU A 379 15.29 7.01 6.44
C GLU A 379 14.86 6.02 5.35
N ILE A 380 14.37 6.55 4.22
CA ILE A 380 14.05 5.75 3.04
C ILE A 380 15.12 6.06 1.99
N ALA A 381 16.11 5.19 1.87
CA ALA A 381 17.36 5.43 1.15
C ALA A 381 17.13 6.01 -0.27
N HIS A 382 16.29 5.39 -1.09
CA HIS A 382 16.04 5.85 -2.46
C HIS A 382 15.33 7.22 -2.53
N ILE A 383 14.51 7.59 -1.53
CA ILE A 383 13.91 8.93 -1.45
C ILE A 383 14.97 9.97 -1.14
N GLY A 384 15.91 9.66 -0.24
CA GLY A 384 17.07 10.50 0.05
C GLY A 384 17.88 10.78 -1.22
N VAL A 385 18.19 9.73 -1.97
CA VAL A 385 18.92 9.85 -3.25
C VAL A 385 18.13 10.69 -4.27
N ILE A 386 16.83 10.45 -4.47
CA ILE A 386 15.99 11.27 -5.35
C ILE A 386 16.10 12.76 -4.97
N THR A 387 16.05 13.06 -3.66
CA THR A 387 16.14 14.44 -3.17
C THR A 387 17.51 15.07 -3.47
N GLU A 388 18.59 14.34 -3.25
CA GLU A 388 19.96 14.82 -3.49
C GLU A 388 20.24 15.03 -4.98
N VAL A 389 19.81 14.13 -5.86
CA VAL A 389 19.93 14.27 -7.33
C VAL A 389 19.11 15.46 -7.83
N LEU A 390 17.89 15.67 -7.29
CA LEU A 390 17.08 16.85 -7.61
C LEU A 390 17.82 18.14 -7.26
N VAL A 391 18.38 18.23 -6.04
CA VAL A 391 19.11 19.40 -5.57
C VAL A 391 20.34 19.69 -6.43
N ASP A 392 21.09 18.66 -6.81
CA ASP A 392 22.23 18.78 -7.73
C ASP A 392 21.79 19.34 -9.09
N GLY A 393 20.72 18.78 -9.68
CA GLY A 393 20.15 19.25 -10.94
C GLY A 393 19.70 20.72 -10.91
N LEU A 394 19.06 21.13 -9.81
CA LEU A 394 18.66 22.53 -9.56
C LEU A 394 19.87 23.46 -9.48
N ARG A 395 20.89 23.11 -8.69
CA ARG A 395 22.14 23.90 -8.53
C ARG A 395 22.90 24.02 -9.84
N LYS A 396 23.01 22.94 -10.61
CA LYS A 396 23.62 22.96 -11.98
C LYS A 396 22.86 23.85 -12.96
N THR A 397 21.59 24.13 -12.69
CA THR A 397 20.76 25.04 -13.47
C THR A 397 20.86 26.49 -12.94
N GLY A 398 21.61 26.75 -11.88
CA GLY A 398 21.77 28.07 -11.26
C GLY A 398 20.67 28.45 -10.27
N VAL A 399 19.90 27.47 -9.78
CA VAL A 399 18.88 27.70 -8.76
C VAL A 399 19.53 27.74 -7.37
N ASN A 400 19.17 28.73 -6.57
CA ASN A 400 19.63 28.87 -5.19
C ASN A 400 18.83 27.93 -4.27
N VAL A 401 19.44 26.83 -3.79
CA VAL A 401 18.73 25.75 -3.07
C VAL A 401 19.20 25.61 -1.63
N GLU A 402 18.25 25.62 -0.71
CA GLU A 402 18.38 25.16 0.67
C GLU A 402 17.77 23.77 0.80
N LEU A 403 18.58 22.79 1.24
CA LEU A 403 18.15 21.42 1.47
C LEU A 403 18.00 21.17 2.98
N GLU A 404 16.83 20.71 3.39
CA GLU A 404 16.52 20.33 4.76
C GLU A 404 16.16 18.83 4.82
N MET A 405 17.08 18.02 5.40
CA MET A 405 16.85 16.59 5.60
C MET A 405 16.33 16.33 7.01
N MET A 406 15.33 15.47 7.15
CA MET A 406 14.66 15.15 8.42
C MET A 406 14.21 13.68 8.44
N ASP A 407 13.70 13.22 9.58
CA ASP A 407 13.03 11.91 9.66
C ASP A 407 11.73 11.91 8.84
N TRP A 408 11.30 10.71 8.43
CA TRP A 408 10.13 10.56 7.56
C TRP A 408 8.85 11.09 8.20
N GLY A 409 8.63 10.81 9.49
CA GLY A 409 7.43 11.25 10.20
C GLY A 409 7.30 12.79 10.26
N THR A 410 8.40 13.46 10.57
CA THR A 410 8.49 14.93 10.56
C THR A 410 8.26 15.48 9.15
N MET A 411 8.86 14.85 8.12
CA MET A 411 8.68 15.26 6.74
C MET A 411 7.21 15.13 6.30
N VAL A 412 6.54 14.00 6.61
CA VAL A 412 5.12 13.78 6.29
C VAL A 412 4.23 14.81 6.96
N THR A 413 4.46 15.09 8.23
CA THR A 413 3.73 16.13 8.97
C THR A 413 3.92 17.51 8.33
N ARG A 414 5.15 17.80 7.90
CA ARG A 414 5.52 19.08 7.34
C ARG A 414 4.94 19.30 5.94
N PHE A 415 5.02 18.32 5.02
CA PHE A 415 4.42 18.49 3.70
C PHE A 415 2.90 18.33 3.71
N GLY A 416 2.35 17.49 4.58
CA GLY A 416 0.94 17.09 4.53
C GLY A 416 -0.06 18.20 4.82
N GLY A 417 0.27 19.11 5.71
CA GLY A 417 -0.66 20.16 6.16
C GLY A 417 -0.09 21.57 6.15
N ASN A 418 1.23 21.73 6.03
CA ASN A 418 1.86 23.04 6.16
C ASN A 418 1.80 23.84 4.84
N LYS A 419 0.87 24.80 4.79
CA LYS A 419 0.68 25.73 3.68
C LYS A 419 1.43 27.06 3.87
N ASN A 420 2.28 27.17 4.88
CA ASN A 420 3.04 28.37 5.17
C ASN A 420 3.96 28.73 4.00
N LYS A 421 4.29 30.01 3.93
CA LYS A 421 5.23 30.51 2.95
C LYS A 421 6.60 29.84 3.12
N PRO A 422 7.23 29.40 2.02
CA PRO A 422 8.54 28.75 2.09
C PRO A 422 9.58 29.59 2.85
N GLY A 423 10.33 28.94 3.75
CA GLY A 423 11.27 29.59 4.66
C GLY A 423 10.66 30.16 5.95
N GLU A 424 9.34 30.17 6.08
CA GLU A 424 8.62 30.62 7.27
C GLU A 424 7.90 29.45 7.95
N ASN A 425 8.10 29.25 9.25
CA ASN A 425 7.39 28.23 10.05
C ASN A 425 7.34 26.83 9.39
N GLY A 426 8.47 26.41 8.83
CA GLY A 426 8.57 25.10 8.17
C GLY A 426 7.96 25.03 6.77
N GLY A 427 7.57 26.13 6.15
CA GLY A 427 7.12 26.19 4.76
C GLY A 427 8.19 25.69 3.78
N TRP A 428 7.78 25.13 2.66
CA TRP A 428 8.64 24.43 1.71
C TRP A 428 8.21 24.69 0.25
N HIS A 429 9.15 24.49 -0.69
CA HIS A 429 8.89 24.59 -2.13
C HIS A 429 8.78 23.22 -2.81
N LEU A 430 9.62 22.26 -2.43
CA LEU A 430 9.70 20.94 -3.07
C LEU A 430 9.84 19.84 -2.02
N TRP A 431 9.24 18.69 -2.27
CA TRP A 431 9.45 17.46 -1.53
C TRP A 431 9.47 16.26 -2.47
N SER A 432 10.16 15.19 -2.06
CA SER A 432 10.32 13.97 -2.83
C SER A 432 9.69 12.79 -2.13
N ALA A 433 9.15 11.85 -2.89
CA ALA A 433 8.69 10.56 -2.38
C ALA A 433 8.65 9.49 -3.48
N SER A 434 8.16 8.35 -3.09
CA SER A 434 7.89 7.22 -3.96
C SER A 434 6.60 6.51 -3.54
N GLY A 435 6.08 5.66 -4.41
CA GLY A 435 4.90 4.88 -4.11
C GLY A 435 4.77 3.65 -4.99
N SER A 436 3.87 2.75 -4.59
CA SER A 436 3.51 1.59 -5.39
C SER A 436 2.78 2.03 -6.66
N TRP A 437 3.07 1.36 -7.77
CA TRP A 437 2.40 1.62 -9.05
C TRP A 437 0.88 1.54 -8.96
N SER A 438 0.31 0.71 -8.08
CA SER A 438 -1.13 0.59 -7.88
C SER A 438 -1.82 1.89 -7.45
N THR A 439 -1.09 2.80 -6.81
CA THR A 439 -1.58 4.14 -6.46
C THR A 439 -1.57 5.09 -7.66
N TRP A 440 -0.62 4.93 -8.57
CA TRP A 440 -0.32 5.91 -9.63
C TRP A 440 -0.87 5.54 -11.01
N HIS A 441 -1.33 4.31 -11.22
CA HIS A 441 -1.69 3.77 -12.53
C HIS A 441 -3.03 4.27 -13.11
N HIS A 442 -3.90 4.89 -12.30
CA HIS A 442 -5.27 5.18 -12.68
C HIS A 442 -5.69 6.62 -12.30
N PRO A 443 -6.42 7.36 -13.15
CA PRO A 443 -6.88 8.72 -12.83
C PRO A 443 -7.72 8.85 -11.54
N LEU A 444 -8.42 7.80 -11.14
CA LEU A 444 -9.17 7.77 -9.88
C LEU A 444 -8.26 7.67 -8.65
N THR A 445 -7.20 6.85 -8.74
CA THR A 445 -6.33 6.54 -7.59
C THR A 445 -5.11 7.45 -7.47
N ASN A 446 -4.68 8.08 -8.56
CA ASN A 446 -3.51 8.94 -8.59
C ASN A 446 -3.78 10.29 -7.91
N LEU A 447 -3.37 10.39 -6.65
CA LEU A 447 -3.50 11.60 -5.83
C LEU A 447 -2.73 12.78 -6.42
N GLY A 448 -1.61 12.51 -7.11
CA GLY A 448 -0.77 13.53 -7.73
C GLY A 448 -1.47 14.30 -8.85
N THR A 449 -2.39 13.65 -9.57
CA THR A 449 -3.18 14.26 -10.65
C THR A 449 -4.54 14.80 -10.20
N ASN A 450 -4.90 14.68 -8.92
CA ASN A 450 -6.04 15.39 -8.36
C ASN A 450 -5.69 16.87 -8.18
N MET A 451 -6.24 17.71 -9.04
CA MET A 451 -6.00 19.15 -9.11
C MET A 451 -7.25 19.98 -8.74
N SER A 452 -8.15 19.42 -7.95
CA SER A 452 -9.30 20.14 -7.41
C SER A 452 -8.85 21.16 -6.36
N THR A 453 -9.56 22.28 -6.25
CA THR A 453 -9.26 23.32 -5.24
C THR A 453 -9.42 22.83 -3.80
N ASP A 454 -10.39 21.92 -3.57
CA ASP A 454 -10.83 21.54 -2.23
C ASP A 454 -10.15 20.30 -1.68
N SER A 455 -9.68 19.38 -2.56
CA SER A 455 -9.17 18.08 -2.16
C SER A 455 -7.82 17.70 -2.79
N SER A 456 -7.11 18.66 -3.40
CA SER A 456 -5.79 18.40 -3.96
C SER A 456 -4.78 18.02 -2.87
N TRP A 457 -3.94 17.03 -3.21
CA TRP A 457 -2.91 16.55 -2.31
C TRP A 457 -1.78 17.59 -2.10
N ALA A 458 -0.98 17.42 -1.04
CA ALA A 458 0.14 18.31 -0.67
C ALA A 458 0.99 18.71 -1.89
N GLY A 459 1.12 20.02 -2.11
CA GLY A 459 1.59 20.64 -3.35
C GLY A 459 0.50 21.51 -4.00
N TRP A 460 -0.74 21.20 -3.72
CA TRP A 460 -1.97 22.00 -3.94
C TRP A 460 -2.06 22.65 -5.32
N ALA A 461 -1.55 21.98 -6.35
CA ALA A 461 -1.77 22.44 -7.72
C ALA A 461 -3.25 22.29 -8.07
N ALA A 462 -3.85 23.34 -8.63
CA ALA A 462 -5.23 23.36 -9.07
C ALA A 462 -5.32 23.65 -10.57
N ASP A 463 -6.20 22.93 -11.29
CA ASP A 463 -6.48 23.14 -12.70
C ASP A 463 -7.85 22.56 -13.06
N GLU A 464 -8.79 23.43 -13.45
CA GLU A 464 -10.16 23.04 -13.75
C GLU A 464 -10.28 22.12 -14.97
N GLU A 465 -9.42 22.29 -16.00
CA GLU A 465 -9.47 21.45 -17.19
C GLU A 465 -8.93 20.04 -16.89
N VAL A 466 -7.91 19.90 -16.03
CA VAL A 466 -7.47 18.59 -15.54
C VAL A 466 -8.62 17.90 -14.81
N GLU A 467 -9.33 18.57 -13.92
CA GLU A 467 -10.43 17.96 -13.16
C GLU A 467 -11.61 17.60 -14.06
N LYS A 468 -11.94 18.44 -15.04
CA LYS A 468 -12.95 18.14 -16.05
C LYS A 468 -12.58 16.89 -16.87
N LEU A 469 -11.34 16.77 -17.30
CA LEU A 469 -10.85 15.60 -18.04
C LEU A 469 -10.78 14.35 -17.17
N ARG A 470 -10.33 14.45 -15.90
CA ARG A 470 -10.38 13.34 -14.95
C ARG A 470 -11.81 12.84 -14.71
N ASN A 471 -12.75 13.75 -14.48
CA ASN A 471 -14.16 13.40 -14.30
C ASN A 471 -14.74 12.82 -15.61
N GLY A 472 -14.35 13.34 -16.78
CA GLY A 472 -14.72 12.79 -18.07
C GLY A 472 -14.23 11.34 -18.24
N PHE A 473 -12.98 11.04 -17.86
CA PHE A 473 -12.45 9.68 -17.86
C PHE A 473 -13.25 8.76 -16.90
N ILE A 474 -13.51 9.21 -15.68
CA ILE A 474 -14.22 8.43 -14.64
C ILE A 474 -15.65 8.11 -15.09
N ASN A 475 -16.33 9.06 -15.73
CA ASN A 475 -17.73 8.94 -16.11
C ASN A 475 -17.93 8.44 -17.57
N ALA A 476 -16.85 8.18 -18.32
CA ALA A 476 -16.94 7.68 -19.69
C ALA A 476 -17.68 6.34 -19.76
N SER A 477 -18.60 6.24 -20.70
CA SER A 477 -19.46 5.06 -20.88
C SER A 477 -18.76 3.92 -21.62
N THR A 478 -17.83 4.26 -22.52
CA THR A 478 -17.10 3.28 -23.34
C THR A 478 -15.60 3.33 -23.05
N LYS A 479 -14.88 2.28 -23.45
CA LYS A 479 -13.41 2.24 -23.37
C LYS A 479 -12.78 3.26 -24.31
N GLU A 480 -13.35 3.43 -25.49
CA GLU A 480 -12.87 4.34 -26.53
C GLU A 480 -12.95 5.81 -26.06
N GLU A 481 -14.09 6.23 -25.51
CA GLU A 481 -14.25 7.57 -24.90
C GLU A 481 -13.27 7.78 -23.76
N ARG A 482 -13.07 6.75 -22.93
CA ARG A 482 -12.14 6.78 -21.80
C ARG A 482 -10.71 7.00 -22.25
N MET A 483 -10.25 6.24 -23.27
CA MET A 483 -8.89 6.37 -23.78
C MET A 483 -8.67 7.70 -24.51
N ALA A 484 -9.64 8.18 -25.29
CA ALA A 484 -9.58 9.49 -25.94
C ALA A 484 -9.52 10.66 -24.91
N THR A 485 -10.21 10.51 -23.80
CA THR A 485 -10.15 11.48 -22.70
C THR A 485 -8.82 11.41 -21.97
N LEU A 486 -8.26 10.20 -21.79
CA LEU A 486 -6.95 9.99 -21.18
C LEU A 486 -5.83 10.69 -21.93
N ASP A 487 -5.81 10.63 -23.26
CA ASP A 487 -4.80 11.30 -24.08
C ASP A 487 -4.84 12.84 -23.91
N LYS A 488 -6.05 13.42 -23.88
CA LYS A 488 -6.23 14.85 -23.61
C LYS A 488 -5.77 15.21 -22.20
N LEU A 489 -6.13 14.40 -21.22
CA LEU A 489 -5.72 14.56 -19.83
C LEU A 489 -4.20 14.52 -19.68
N HIS A 490 -3.54 13.57 -20.34
CA HIS A 490 -2.10 13.40 -20.27
C HIS A 490 -1.35 14.60 -20.87
N ARG A 491 -1.79 15.12 -22.03
CA ARG A 491 -1.26 16.36 -22.61
C ARG A 491 -1.40 17.54 -21.66
N ARG A 492 -2.60 17.73 -21.05
CA ARG A 492 -2.84 18.81 -20.10
C ARG A 492 -1.95 18.69 -18.87
N LEU A 493 -1.74 17.47 -18.35
CA LEU A 493 -0.84 17.24 -17.22
C LEU A 493 0.61 17.65 -17.54
N TRP A 494 1.09 17.46 -18.76
CA TRP A 494 2.42 17.93 -19.18
C TRP A 494 2.49 19.46 -19.36
N GLU A 495 1.38 20.14 -19.59
CA GLU A 495 1.32 21.60 -19.61
C GLU A 495 1.38 22.20 -18.19
N VAL A 496 0.70 21.57 -17.23
CA VAL A 496 0.56 22.10 -15.85
C VAL A 496 1.56 21.53 -14.86
N VAL A 497 2.13 20.38 -15.13
CA VAL A 497 3.16 19.66 -14.35
C VAL A 497 2.85 19.65 -12.83
N PRO A 498 1.86 18.86 -12.39
CA PRO A 498 1.50 18.80 -10.97
C PRO A 498 2.58 18.14 -10.10
N TYR A 499 3.38 17.27 -10.68
CA TYR A 499 4.58 16.67 -10.10
C TYR A 499 5.54 16.21 -11.21
N VAL A 500 6.79 15.97 -10.88
CA VAL A 500 7.80 15.46 -11.82
C VAL A 500 8.16 14.04 -11.42
N MET A 501 8.00 13.11 -12.36
CA MET A 501 8.35 11.71 -12.17
C MET A 501 9.85 11.48 -12.29
N THR A 502 10.41 10.62 -11.44
CA THR A 502 11.81 10.23 -11.45
C THR A 502 12.04 8.85 -12.07
N GLY A 503 10.99 8.29 -12.69
CA GLY A 503 10.99 6.99 -13.36
C GLY A 503 10.38 5.86 -12.54
N GLN A 504 10.38 4.67 -13.13
CA GLN A 504 9.91 3.44 -12.50
C GLN A 504 11.07 2.56 -12.07
N TYR A 505 10.91 1.90 -10.93
CA TYR A 505 11.91 0.97 -10.42
C TYR A 505 11.25 -0.29 -9.88
N ASP A 506 11.93 -1.40 -10.05
CA ASP A 506 11.51 -2.66 -9.47
C ASP A 506 12.04 -2.75 -8.04
N GLN A 507 11.18 -3.11 -7.10
CA GLN A 507 11.57 -3.43 -5.74
C GLN A 507 11.59 -4.94 -5.60
N PRO A 508 12.78 -5.59 -5.56
CA PRO A 508 12.85 -7.01 -5.30
C PRO A 508 12.50 -7.30 -3.84
N TYR A 509 12.01 -8.51 -3.61
CA TYR A 509 11.99 -9.12 -2.30
C TYR A 509 13.12 -10.14 -2.21
N ALA A 510 13.62 -10.39 -1.01
CA ALA A 510 14.61 -11.43 -0.78
C ALA A 510 14.10 -12.42 0.25
N TRP A 511 14.20 -13.72 -0.05
CA TRP A 511 13.76 -14.76 0.87
C TRP A 511 14.60 -16.04 0.75
N ARG A 512 14.57 -16.85 1.77
CA ARG A 512 15.23 -18.14 1.79
C ARG A 512 14.53 -19.15 0.88
N LYS A 513 15.26 -20.07 0.25
CA LYS A 513 14.70 -21.07 -0.68
C LYS A 513 13.65 -22.01 -0.09
N ASN A 514 13.63 -22.16 1.24
CA ASN A 514 12.58 -22.91 1.94
C ASN A 514 11.26 -22.12 2.12
N VAL A 515 11.21 -20.89 1.63
CA VAL A 515 9.97 -20.08 1.56
C VAL A 515 9.41 -20.16 0.15
N SER A 516 8.13 -20.45 0.03
CA SER A 516 7.41 -20.61 -1.24
C SER A 516 6.06 -19.89 -1.22
N GLY A 517 5.40 -19.78 -2.38
CA GLY A 517 4.06 -19.21 -2.48
C GLY A 517 3.99 -17.68 -2.39
N VAL A 518 5.11 -16.98 -2.61
CA VAL A 518 5.13 -15.51 -2.74
C VAL A 518 4.36 -15.12 -4.01
N LEU A 519 3.31 -14.33 -3.85
CA LEU A 519 2.41 -13.95 -4.94
C LEU A 519 2.88 -12.67 -5.64
N PRO A 520 2.68 -12.55 -6.96
CA PRO A 520 2.91 -11.31 -7.69
C PRO A 520 1.85 -10.27 -7.29
N THR A 521 2.26 -9.27 -6.54
CA THR A 521 1.38 -8.22 -6.01
C THR A 521 2.05 -6.86 -6.03
N SER A 522 1.25 -5.79 -6.07
CA SER A 522 1.75 -4.42 -5.96
C SER A 522 2.24 -4.04 -4.56
N LYS A 523 1.87 -4.80 -3.55
CA LYS A 523 2.31 -4.72 -2.15
C LYS A 523 2.41 -6.15 -1.63
N LEU A 524 3.44 -6.45 -0.85
CA LEU A 524 3.63 -7.80 -0.31
C LEU A 524 2.41 -8.26 0.50
N VAL A 525 1.91 -9.43 0.17
CA VAL A 525 0.89 -10.15 0.95
C VAL A 525 1.48 -11.44 1.50
N LEU A 526 1.04 -11.84 2.69
CA LEU A 526 1.67 -12.91 3.47
C LEU A 526 0.80 -14.16 3.60
N PHE A 527 -0.47 -14.08 3.21
CA PHE A 527 -1.24 -15.28 2.95
C PHE A 527 -0.68 -16.03 1.72
N ASN A 528 -0.88 -17.33 1.68
CA ASN A 528 -0.32 -18.28 0.70
C ASN A 528 1.21 -18.52 0.78
N ILE A 529 1.96 -17.77 1.56
CA ILE A 529 3.37 -18.06 1.81
C ILE A 529 3.48 -19.27 2.74
N ALA A 530 4.27 -20.25 2.31
CA ALA A 530 4.62 -21.44 3.08
C ALA A 530 6.11 -21.43 3.42
N LYS A 531 6.45 -22.10 4.52
CA LYS A 531 7.83 -22.37 4.96
C LYS A 531 7.98 -23.86 5.23
N ASP A 532 8.94 -24.48 4.55
CA ASP A 532 9.29 -25.89 4.71
C ASP A 532 10.26 -26.11 5.87
#